data_a056733cc6704055e73b76f293cffb01
#
_entry.id   a056733cc6704055e73b76f293cffb01
#
_cell.length_a   1.000
_cell.length_b   1.000
_cell.length_c   1.000
_cell.angle_alpha   90.00
_cell.angle_beta   90.00
_cell.angle_gamma   90.00
#
_symmetry.space_group_name_H-M   'P 1'
#
loop_
_entity.id
_entity.type
_entity.pdbx_description
1 polymer ?
#
loop_
_entity_poly.entity_id
_entity_poly.type
_entity_poly.pdbx_seq_one_letter_code
_entity_poly.pdbx_strand_id
1 'polypeptide(L)'
;MAKILFITPMWHEEATPHDAKVCNYFVDDWIKQGHEVVIVHYRSSFPSLFLKVAKTFPALRKRVCGDNAYVNEAVKDTTYSYKGCVAFSIPIFKYIPHGAFADTTLNNQAKSLIEKLESTHFVPDAIIGHFCNPTIGIITRIKPCYPNAKTAVVLHEGSAAIKRIFKGNGEKMLNSVNAIGFRSVFIKNNILTSFRLQNHQFMCYSGVAASFMEREYTEKMWTDAPIRKFMFVGRMAMYKHSQAIPEALYSVYGKEGFSMTFIGKKEAAYLPTKEVCEHYGISDNVAFLGQIDRDDIIDWYDKSDCFVMISDHEVFGLVYLEAMSRGCITIAGDNGGMVGIIEDGVNGFLCKPGDSEALAAIIRRINNMTVEERQEMSRKARLTAFEFTDNKVAQYYLENVTKLEPIDYKSMVEVVPIGGGKTFVINKLKQIKRRFYIWKLGLKHVDKTFLANKGASISKDFCAGAYSYVGSHSTICPKVTIGDFTMLAHDVMILGGDHNYKIAGIPTVFAGRDVTRPTKIGDDVWVGAGSIIMAGVTIGDGAIIAAGSVVTKDVEAYCIYGGTPAKKIKKRFSDEERQKHIAMLKDPWAVIKNPNSLLCGRGDDKR
;
A
#
# COMPACT_ATOMS: atom_id res chain seq x y z
N MET A 1 -6.71 -1.01 -30.11
CA MET A 1 -7.74 -1.61 -29.27
C MET A 1 -7.03 -2.44 -28.21
N ALA A 2 -7.20 -2.17 -26.92
CA ALA A 2 -6.51 -2.87 -25.85
C ALA A 2 -7.52 -3.59 -24.94
N LYS A 3 -7.09 -4.71 -24.32
CA LYS A 3 -7.84 -5.44 -23.31
C LYS A 3 -7.40 -5.00 -21.93
N ILE A 4 -8.27 -4.34 -21.17
CA ILE A 4 -7.97 -3.69 -19.91
C ILE A 4 -8.65 -4.42 -18.76
N LEU A 5 -7.87 -4.95 -17.82
CA LEU A 5 -8.35 -5.42 -16.53
C LEU A 5 -8.29 -4.28 -15.52
N PHE A 6 -9.44 -3.77 -15.08
CA PHE A 6 -9.53 -2.67 -14.14
C PHE A 6 -9.90 -3.15 -12.73
N ILE A 7 -9.05 -2.89 -11.75
CA ILE A 7 -9.20 -3.40 -10.37
C ILE A 7 -9.33 -2.24 -9.39
N THR A 8 -10.39 -2.22 -8.59
CA THR A 8 -10.61 -1.15 -7.60
C THR A 8 -11.40 -1.63 -6.38
N PRO A 9 -11.14 -1.10 -5.17
CA PRO A 9 -12.01 -1.29 -4.00
C PRO A 9 -13.14 -0.26 -3.92
N MET A 10 -13.24 0.68 -4.86
CA MET A 10 -14.28 1.72 -4.90
C MET A 10 -14.84 1.80 -6.32
N TRP A 11 -16.11 1.45 -6.44
CA TRP A 11 -16.81 1.44 -7.72
C TRP A 11 -18.30 1.76 -7.50
N HIS A 12 -18.82 2.74 -8.23
CA HIS A 12 -20.22 3.10 -8.17
C HIS A 12 -21.05 2.14 -9.05
N GLU A 13 -21.93 1.39 -8.42
CA GLU A 13 -22.88 0.46 -9.04
C GLU A 13 -24.21 0.47 -8.28
N GLU A 14 -25.24 -0.20 -8.78
CA GLU A 14 -26.54 -0.29 -8.07
C GLU A 14 -26.41 -0.87 -6.66
N ALA A 15 -25.52 -1.86 -6.46
CA ALA A 15 -25.24 -2.44 -5.15
C ALA A 15 -24.40 -1.50 -4.24
N THR A 16 -23.78 -0.47 -4.78
CA THR A 16 -22.93 0.49 -4.05
C THR A 16 -23.24 1.96 -4.45
N PRO A 17 -24.52 2.40 -4.33
CA PRO A 17 -24.93 3.72 -4.84
C PRO A 17 -24.31 4.89 -4.08
N HIS A 18 -23.68 4.62 -2.91
CA HIS A 18 -23.00 5.63 -2.10
C HIS A 18 -21.50 5.79 -2.42
N ASP A 19 -20.94 4.91 -3.26
CA ASP A 19 -19.56 5.06 -3.72
C ASP A 19 -19.45 6.20 -4.72
N ALA A 20 -18.40 7.00 -4.58
CA ALA A 20 -18.16 8.10 -5.50
C ALA A 20 -17.74 7.57 -6.89
N LYS A 21 -18.22 8.20 -7.96
CA LYS A 21 -17.88 7.85 -9.35
C LYS A 21 -16.44 8.25 -9.74
N VAL A 22 -15.47 8.10 -8.82
CA VAL A 22 -14.09 8.57 -9.02
C VAL A 22 -13.29 7.77 -10.06
N CYS A 23 -13.77 6.59 -10.44
CA CYS A 23 -13.12 5.69 -11.39
C CYS A 23 -13.97 5.41 -12.63
N ASN A 24 -15.29 5.55 -12.53
CA ASN A 24 -16.22 5.12 -13.58
C ASN A 24 -15.96 5.84 -14.91
N TYR A 25 -15.71 7.15 -14.89
CA TYR A 25 -15.52 7.93 -16.10
C TYR A 25 -14.30 7.51 -16.93
N PHE A 26 -13.22 7.00 -16.32
CA PHE A 26 -12.09 6.42 -17.05
C PHE A 26 -12.55 5.21 -17.88
N VAL A 27 -13.23 4.29 -17.21
CA VAL A 27 -13.74 3.07 -17.84
C VAL A 27 -14.78 3.40 -18.90
N ASP A 28 -15.68 4.35 -18.61
CA ASP A 28 -16.70 4.80 -19.57
C ASP A 28 -16.08 5.34 -20.85
N ASP A 29 -15.01 6.11 -20.73
CA ASP A 29 -14.33 6.68 -21.88
C ASP A 29 -13.55 5.62 -22.67
N TRP A 30 -12.85 4.70 -21.97
CA TRP A 30 -12.16 3.58 -22.63
C TRP A 30 -13.13 2.67 -23.41
N ILE A 31 -14.33 2.42 -22.86
CA ILE A 31 -15.39 1.68 -23.57
C ILE A 31 -15.83 2.45 -24.82
N LYS A 32 -16.07 3.79 -24.72
CA LYS A 32 -16.41 4.64 -25.87
C LYS A 32 -15.33 4.64 -26.95
N GLN A 33 -14.06 4.54 -26.56
CA GLN A 33 -12.93 4.42 -27.50
C GLN A 33 -12.78 3.03 -28.11
N GLY A 34 -13.64 2.07 -27.74
CA GLY A 34 -13.66 0.71 -28.28
C GLY A 34 -12.69 -0.25 -27.62
N HIS A 35 -12.17 0.05 -26.42
CA HIS A 35 -11.37 -0.89 -25.64
C HIS A 35 -12.27 -1.95 -24.99
N GLU A 36 -11.75 -3.18 -24.86
CA GLU A 36 -12.41 -4.26 -24.12
C GLU A 36 -12.01 -4.16 -22.64
N VAL A 37 -12.97 -3.96 -21.74
CA VAL A 37 -12.71 -3.75 -20.33
C VAL A 37 -13.38 -4.82 -19.48
N VAL A 38 -12.62 -5.42 -18.55
CA VAL A 38 -13.16 -6.23 -17.46
C VAL A 38 -12.94 -5.49 -16.15
N ILE A 39 -14.01 -5.33 -15.37
CA ILE A 39 -14.03 -4.57 -14.12
C ILE A 39 -14.01 -5.53 -12.95
N VAL A 40 -13.15 -5.29 -11.95
CA VAL A 40 -13.08 -6.05 -10.70
C VAL A 40 -13.23 -5.11 -9.52
N HIS A 41 -14.39 -5.16 -8.89
CA HIS A 41 -14.71 -4.39 -7.69
C HIS A 41 -14.54 -5.26 -6.45
N TYR A 42 -13.47 -5.03 -5.67
CA TYR A 42 -13.25 -5.73 -4.41
C TYR A 42 -13.94 -5.03 -3.25
N ARG A 43 -15.01 -5.63 -2.71
CA ARG A 43 -15.75 -5.10 -1.56
C ARG A 43 -15.27 -5.72 -0.26
N SER A 44 -14.78 -4.90 0.68
CA SER A 44 -14.29 -5.39 1.98
C SER A 44 -15.41 -6.03 2.79
N SER A 45 -15.21 -7.26 3.26
CA SER A 45 -16.07 -7.95 4.21
C SER A 45 -15.36 -8.15 5.55
N PHE A 46 -16.10 -8.16 6.65
CA PHE A 46 -15.56 -8.16 8.00
C PHE A 46 -16.13 -9.32 8.84
N PRO A 47 -15.47 -9.71 9.95
CA PRO A 47 -16.00 -10.73 10.85
C PRO A 47 -17.40 -10.37 11.37
N SER A 48 -18.30 -11.36 11.47
CA SER A 48 -19.69 -11.16 11.94
C SER A 48 -19.77 -10.56 13.35
N LEU A 49 -18.83 -10.92 14.23
CA LEU A 49 -18.75 -10.35 15.58
C LEU A 49 -18.45 -8.84 15.52
N PHE A 50 -17.53 -8.42 14.63
CA PHE A 50 -17.21 -7.01 14.41
C PHE A 50 -18.44 -6.23 13.91
N LEU A 51 -19.19 -6.81 12.97
CA LEU A 51 -20.43 -6.20 12.46
C LEU A 51 -21.49 -6.03 13.55
N LYS A 52 -21.63 -7.01 14.44
CA LYS A 52 -22.55 -6.92 15.60
C LYS A 52 -22.15 -5.78 16.55
N VAL A 53 -20.88 -5.70 16.92
CA VAL A 53 -20.34 -4.63 17.79
C VAL A 53 -20.48 -3.26 17.12
N ALA A 54 -20.19 -3.15 15.83
CA ALA A 54 -20.33 -1.90 15.08
C ALA A 54 -21.80 -1.43 14.97
N LYS A 55 -22.77 -2.35 14.95
CA LYS A 55 -24.21 -2.01 15.02
C LYS A 55 -24.60 -1.41 16.36
N THR A 56 -24.06 -1.95 17.46
CA THR A 56 -24.40 -1.54 18.84
C THR A 56 -23.78 -0.20 19.22
N PHE A 57 -22.61 0.16 18.63
CA PHE A 57 -21.87 1.38 18.96
C PHE A 57 -21.63 2.25 17.71
N PRO A 58 -22.55 3.17 17.35
CA PRO A 58 -22.45 4.01 16.15
C PRO A 58 -21.17 4.85 16.08
N ALA A 59 -20.69 5.36 17.22
CA ALA A 59 -19.43 6.14 17.27
C ALA A 59 -18.21 5.28 16.92
N LEU A 60 -18.16 4.02 17.38
CA LEU A 60 -17.13 3.06 17.01
C LEU A 60 -17.23 2.68 15.52
N ARG A 61 -18.44 2.50 15.01
CA ARG A 61 -18.71 2.27 13.59
C ARG A 61 -18.14 3.39 12.74
N LYS A 62 -18.46 4.64 13.03
CA LYS A 62 -17.97 5.81 12.30
C LYS A 62 -16.45 5.92 12.33
N ARG A 63 -15.83 5.66 13.48
CA ARG A 63 -14.37 5.71 13.66
C ARG A 63 -13.62 4.59 12.91
N VAL A 64 -14.25 3.41 12.75
CA VAL A 64 -13.59 2.19 12.25
C VAL A 64 -13.90 1.92 10.77
N CYS A 65 -15.13 2.20 10.33
CA CYS A 65 -15.62 1.92 8.99
C CYS A 65 -15.85 3.18 8.14
N GLY A 66 -15.72 4.37 8.74
CA GLY A 66 -16.18 5.61 8.12
C GLY A 66 -17.71 5.64 7.97
N ASP A 67 -18.20 6.44 7.03
CA ASP A 67 -19.63 6.52 6.72
C ASP A 67 -20.12 5.37 5.79
N ASN A 68 -19.29 4.34 5.56
CA ASN A 68 -19.63 3.24 4.65
C ASN A 68 -20.81 2.41 5.21
N ALA A 69 -21.95 2.50 4.54
CA ALA A 69 -23.18 1.79 4.87
C ALA A 69 -23.06 0.25 4.74
N TYR A 70 -22.07 -0.22 3.98
CA TYR A 70 -21.86 -1.64 3.62
C TYR A 70 -21.50 -2.59 4.77
N VAL A 71 -21.21 -2.06 5.94
CA VAL A 71 -20.88 -2.86 7.13
C VAL A 71 -22.03 -3.79 7.56
N ASN A 72 -23.23 -3.61 7.00
CA ASN A 72 -24.45 -4.31 7.45
C ASN A 72 -24.93 -5.42 6.53
N GLU A 73 -24.40 -5.55 5.30
CA GLU A 73 -24.89 -6.51 4.31
C GLU A 73 -23.86 -7.62 4.05
N ALA A 74 -24.38 -8.83 3.84
CA ALA A 74 -23.56 -9.94 3.35
C ALA A 74 -23.15 -9.64 1.90
N VAL A 75 -21.91 -9.24 1.71
CA VAL A 75 -21.34 -9.01 0.37
C VAL A 75 -21.30 -10.36 -0.35
N LYS A 76 -22.04 -10.49 -1.46
CA LYS A 76 -22.02 -11.68 -2.32
C LYS A 76 -21.08 -11.49 -3.49
N ASP A 77 -20.48 -12.59 -3.95
CA ASP A 77 -19.76 -12.63 -5.21
C ASP A 77 -20.80 -12.59 -6.35
N THR A 78 -20.73 -11.57 -7.19
CA THR A 78 -21.67 -11.36 -8.29
C THR A 78 -20.94 -10.98 -9.57
N THR A 79 -21.50 -11.44 -10.69
CA THR A 79 -21.07 -11.04 -12.03
C THR A 79 -22.23 -10.31 -12.68
N TYR A 80 -21.97 -9.15 -13.27
CA TYR A 80 -22.98 -8.34 -13.94
C TYR A 80 -22.40 -7.68 -15.19
N SER A 81 -23.27 -7.09 -16.02
CA SER A 81 -22.85 -6.33 -17.18
C SER A 81 -22.85 -4.84 -16.86
N TYR A 82 -21.72 -4.17 -17.13
CA TYR A 82 -21.60 -2.72 -17.04
C TYR A 82 -21.34 -2.15 -18.44
N LYS A 83 -22.34 -1.48 -19.03
CA LYS A 83 -22.24 -0.91 -20.38
C LYS A 83 -21.72 -1.90 -21.44
N GLY A 84 -22.15 -3.16 -21.36
CA GLY A 84 -21.72 -4.23 -22.24
C GLY A 84 -20.44 -4.96 -21.85
N CYS A 85 -19.73 -4.48 -20.85
CA CYS A 85 -18.51 -5.11 -20.32
C CYS A 85 -18.81 -6.01 -19.11
N VAL A 86 -17.97 -7.03 -18.90
CA VAL A 86 -18.07 -7.92 -17.74
C VAL A 86 -17.56 -7.21 -16.50
N ALA A 87 -18.33 -7.24 -15.42
CA ALA A 87 -17.97 -6.71 -14.12
C ALA A 87 -18.13 -7.76 -13.02
N PHE A 88 -17.11 -7.92 -12.21
CA PHE A 88 -17.10 -8.78 -11.03
C PHE A 88 -17.13 -7.95 -9.77
N SER A 89 -18.14 -8.16 -8.92
CA SER A 89 -18.22 -7.59 -7.58
C SER A 89 -17.89 -8.68 -6.57
N ILE A 90 -16.67 -8.63 -6.00
CA ILE A 90 -16.07 -9.72 -5.25
C ILE A 90 -15.88 -9.36 -3.78
N PRO A 91 -16.40 -10.16 -2.82
CA PRO A 91 -16.12 -9.96 -1.41
C PRO A 91 -14.67 -10.30 -1.09
N ILE A 92 -13.96 -9.41 -0.41
CA ILE A 92 -12.61 -9.66 0.09
C ILE A 92 -12.56 -9.51 1.61
N PHE A 93 -12.20 -10.59 2.32
CA PHE A 93 -12.25 -10.64 3.76
C PHE A 93 -11.11 -9.85 4.43
N LYS A 94 -11.45 -9.04 5.40
CA LYS A 94 -10.53 -8.18 6.14
C LYS A 94 -10.73 -8.34 7.65
N TYR A 95 -9.64 -8.63 8.37
CA TYR A 95 -9.70 -8.79 9.82
C TYR A 95 -9.83 -7.47 10.58
N ILE A 96 -9.14 -6.43 10.07
CA ILE A 96 -9.10 -5.10 10.70
C ILE A 96 -9.43 -4.06 9.62
N PRO A 97 -10.38 -3.18 9.83
CA PRO A 97 -10.69 -2.09 8.94
C PRO A 97 -9.48 -1.33 8.43
N HIS A 98 -9.06 -0.53 7.98
CA HIS A 98 -7.84 0.21 7.61
C HIS A 98 -6.50 -0.56 7.64
N GLY A 99 -6.51 -1.87 7.92
CA GLY A 99 -5.31 -2.73 7.92
C GLY A 99 -5.00 -3.32 6.54
N ALA A 100 -3.88 -4.05 6.45
CA ALA A 100 -3.54 -4.88 5.30
C ALA A 100 -4.47 -6.10 5.20
N PHE A 101 -4.64 -6.62 4.00
CA PHE A 101 -5.21 -7.96 3.81
C PHE A 101 -4.17 -9.04 4.13
N ALA A 102 -4.62 -10.20 4.59
CA ALA A 102 -3.75 -11.34 4.81
C ALA A 102 -3.28 -11.91 3.46
N ASP A 103 -2.04 -12.40 3.40
CA ASP A 103 -1.49 -13.00 2.17
C ASP A 103 -2.33 -14.17 1.67
N THR A 104 -2.86 -15.00 2.58
CA THR A 104 -3.80 -16.08 2.22
C THR A 104 -5.06 -15.58 1.55
N THR A 105 -5.62 -14.47 2.04
CA THR A 105 -6.78 -13.83 1.42
C THR A 105 -6.43 -13.36 0.00
N LEU A 106 -5.31 -12.64 -0.14
CA LEU A 106 -4.87 -12.15 -1.45
C LEU A 106 -4.55 -13.28 -2.44
N ASN A 107 -3.92 -14.37 -1.98
CA ASN A 107 -3.64 -15.54 -2.82
C ASN A 107 -4.93 -16.23 -3.31
N ASN A 108 -5.89 -16.44 -2.41
CA ASN A 108 -7.17 -17.06 -2.78
C ASN A 108 -7.95 -16.17 -3.75
N GLN A 109 -7.95 -14.85 -3.53
CA GLN A 109 -8.61 -13.90 -4.42
C GLN A 109 -7.93 -13.82 -5.79
N ALA A 110 -6.61 -13.84 -5.84
CA ALA A 110 -5.87 -13.86 -7.10
C ALA A 110 -6.17 -15.14 -7.90
N LYS A 111 -6.19 -16.31 -7.24
CA LYS A 111 -6.56 -17.58 -7.89
C LYS A 111 -7.98 -17.53 -8.43
N SER A 112 -8.95 -17.12 -7.62
CA SER A 112 -10.35 -17.00 -8.05
C SER A 112 -10.51 -16.00 -9.22
N LEU A 113 -9.76 -14.89 -9.21
CA LEU A 113 -9.80 -13.93 -10.31
C LEU A 113 -9.23 -14.53 -11.61
N ILE A 114 -8.12 -15.29 -11.54
CA ILE A 114 -7.56 -15.99 -12.71
C ILE A 114 -8.60 -16.96 -13.29
N GLU A 115 -9.24 -17.78 -12.46
CA GLU A 115 -10.29 -18.71 -12.88
C GLU A 115 -11.47 -18.01 -13.57
N LYS A 116 -11.89 -16.83 -13.04
CA LYS A 116 -12.94 -15.98 -13.66
C LYS A 116 -12.49 -15.42 -15.03
N LEU A 117 -11.27 -14.95 -15.15
CA LEU A 117 -10.72 -14.42 -16.41
C LEU A 117 -10.57 -15.53 -17.46
N GLU A 118 -10.13 -16.72 -17.07
CA GLU A 118 -10.06 -17.90 -17.94
C GLU A 118 -11.46 -18.30 -18.44
N SER A 119 -12.47 -18.29 -17.57
CA SER A 119 -13.85 -18.61 -17.93
C SER A 119 -14.48 -17.65 -18.96
N THR A 120 -13.98 -16.40 -18.99
CA THR A 120 -14.41 -15.38 -19.95
C THR A 120 -13.47 -15.27 -21.15
N HIS A 121 -12.44 -16.10 -21.25
CA HIS A 121 -11.39 -16.06 -22.29
C HIS A 121 -10.71 -14.69 -22.41
N PHE A 122 -10.63 -13.94 -21.28
CA PHE A 122 -10.05 -12.61 -21.25
C PHE A 122 -8.58 -12.64 -20.85
N VAL A 123 -7.72 -12.21 -21.77
CA VAL A 123 -6.28 -12.04 -21.54
C VAL A 123 -5.95 -10.54 -21.59
N PRO A 124 -5.59 -9.90 -20.48
CA PRO A 124 -5.36 -8.46 -20.44
C PRO A 124 -4.04 -8.05 -21.11
N ASP A 125 -4.08 -6.94 -21.86
CA ASP A 125 -2.90 -6.20 -22.33
C ASP A 125 -2.41 -5.23 -21.24
N ALA A 126 -3.35 -4.73 -20.43
CA ALA A 126 -3.07 -3.85 -19.31
C ALA A 126 -3.87 -4.26 -18.06
N ILE A 127 -3.21 -4.25 -16.89
CA ILE A 127 -3.82 -4.48 -15.58
C ILE A 127 -3.67 -3.20 -14.78
N ILE A 128 -4.77 -2.49 -14.65
CA ILE A 128 -4.81 -1.13 -14.11
C ILE A 128 -5.62 -1.14 -12.80
N GLY A 129 -5.15 -0.44 -11.79
CA GLY A 129 -5.86 -0.36 -10.54
C GLY A 129 -5.84 0.99 -9.86
N HIS A 130 -6.85 1.24 -9.03
CA HIS A 130 -6.94 2.39 -8.15
C HIS A 130 -6.88 1.97 -6.69
N PHE A 131 -6.29 2.82 -5.84
CA PHE A 131 -5.97 2.55 -4.44
C PHE A 131 -4.94 1.42 -4.27
N CYS A 132 -4.01 1.58 -3.35
CA CYS A 132 -2.94 0.61 -3.18
C CYS A 132 -3.39 -0.75 -2.61
N ASN A 133 -4.51 -0.77 -1.87
CA ASN A 133 -4.95 -1.95 -1.10
C ASN A 133 -6.43 -2.30 -1.40
N PRO A 134 -6.76 -3.48 -1.96
CA PRO A 134 -5.90 -4.67 -2.15
C PRO A 134 -5.12 -4.68 -3.47
N THR A 135 -5.28 -3.69 -4.31
CA THR A 135 -4.97 -3.66 -5.75
C THR A 135 -3.55 -4.12 -6.07
N ILE A 136 -2.52 -3.49 -5.46
CA ILE A 136 -1.12 -3.90 -5.70
C ILE A 136 -0.90 -5.36 -5.32
N GLY A 137 -1.47 -5.78 -4.18
CA GLY A 137 -1.37 -7.17 -3.72
C GLY A 137 -2.00 -8.19 -4.68
N ILE A 138 -3.08 -7.86 -5.35
CA ILE A 138 -3.71 -8.70 -6.38
C ILE A 138 -2.91 -8.65 -7.67
N ILE A 139 -2.55 -7.47 -8.17
CA ILE A 139 -1.78 -7.30 -9.42
C ILE A 139 -0.50 -8.13 -9.37
N THR A 140 0.28 -8.04 -8.30
CA THR A 140 1.55 -8.77 -8.16
C THR A 140 1.40 -10.28 -8.17
N ARG A 141 0.21 -10.80 -7.83
CA ARG A 141 -0.08 -12.25 -7.81
C ARG A 141 -0.60 -12.78 -9.14
N ILE A 142 -1.39 -11.98 -9.85
CA ILE A 142 -1.94 -12.42 -11.14
C ILE A 142 -0.98 -12.15 -12.31
N LYS A 143 -0.10 -11.17 -12.18
CA LYS A 143 0.83 -10.76 -13.23
C LYS A 143 1.70 -11.90 -13.80
N PRO A 144 2.20 -12.89 -13.02
CA PRO A 144 2.91 -14.03 -13.59
C PRO A 144 2.12 -14.84 -14.62
N CYS A 145 0.79 -14.86 -14.54
CA CYS A 145 -0.09 -15.52 -15.52
C CYS A 145 -0.26 -14.67 -16.80
N TYR A 146 0.04 -13.37 -16.74
CA TYR A 146 -0.10 -12.42 -17.85
C TYR A 146 1.21 -11.64 -18.07
N PRO A 147 2.32 -12.31 -18.47
CA PRO A 147 3.65 -11.71 -18.49
C PRO A 147 3.78 -10.49 -19.42
N ASN A 148 2.97 -10.42 -20.47
CA ASN A 148 2.99 -9.32 -21.44
C ASN A 148 2.11 -8.13 -21.03
N ALA A 149 1.22 -8.27 -20.04
CA ALA A 149 0.35 -7.19 -19.61
C ALA A 149 1.16 -6.05 -18.94
N LYS A 150 0.86 -4.80 -19.25
CA LYS A 150 1.41 -3.63 -18.54
C LYS A 150 0.65 -3.45 -17.23
N THR A 151 1.32 -3.01 -16.17
CA THR A 151 0.68 -2.84 -14.86
C THR A 151 0.80 -1.42 -14.35
N ALA A 152 -0.29 -0.86 -13.83
CA ALA A 152 -0.28 0.45 -13.21
C ALA A 152 -1.20 0.52 -11.98
N VAL A 153 -0.83 1.34 -11.00
CA VAL A 153 -1.70 1.64 -9.86
C VAL A 153 -1.74 3.14 -9.61
N VAL A 154 -2.93 3.68 -9.46
CA VAL A 154 -3.15 5.08 -9.08
C VAL A 154 -3.35 5.19 -7.58
N LEU A 155 -2.51 5.99 -6.94
CA LEU A 155 -2.53 6.22 -5.51
C LEU A 155 -3.49 7.35 -5.14
N HIS A 156 -4.39 7.04 -4.22
CA HIS A 156 -5.28 7.99 -3.55
C HIS A 156 -4.82 8.23 -2.11
N GLU A 157 -3.87 7.42 -1.64
CA GLU A 157 -3.38 7.43 -0.28
C GLU A 157 -1.99 8.09 -0.18
N GLY A 158 -1.74 8.75 0.94
CA GLY A 158 -0.41 9.27 1.26
C GLY A 158 0.53 8.22 1.87
N SER A 159 1.79 8.59 2.04
CA SER A 159 2.88 7.72 2.53
C SER A 159 2.60 7.07 3.89
N ALA A 160 1.90 7.76 4.79
CA ALA A 160 1.53 7.21 6.10
C ALA A 160 0.60 5.99 5.97
N ALA A 161 -0.35 6.01 5.04
CA ALA A 161 -1.23 4.87 4.75
C ALA A 161 -0.44 3.71 4.12
N ILE A 162 0.44 3.99 3.17
CA ILE A 162 1.31 2.99 2.53
C ILE A 162 2.21 2.31 3.58
N LYS A 163 2.85 3.08 4.46
CA LYS A 163 3.68 2.55 5.58
C LYS A 163 2.86 1.65 6.51
N ARG A 164 1.63 2.04 6.84
CA ARG A 164 0.73 1.25 7.69
C ARG A 164 0.29 -0.05 7.01
N ILE A 165 -0.05 -0.01 5.71
CA ILE A 165 -0.57 -1.16 4.95
C ILE A 165 0.55 -2.16 4.68
N PHE A 166 1.65 -1.71 4.11
CA PHE A 166 2.75 -2.58 3.67
C PHE A 166 3.90 -2.68 4.68
N LYS A 167 3.81 -1.98 5.83
CA LYS A 167 4.86 -1.93 6.85
C LYS A 167 6.21 -1.55 6.23
N GLY A 168 7.29 -2.30 6.44
CA GLY A 168 8.59 -2.02 5.83
C GLY A 168 8.68 -2.26 4.30
N ASN A 169 7.65 -2.84 3.67
CA ASN A 169 7.67 -3.23 2.26
C ASN A 169 7.03 -2.21 1.30
N GLY A 170 6.72 -1.00 1.76
CA GLY A 170 6.00 0.00 0.94
C GLY A 170 6.70 0.31 -0.39
N GLU A 171 7.98 0.62 -0.36
CA GLU A 171 8.78 0.96 -1.55
C GLU A 171 8.82 -0.20 -2.55
N LYS A 172 9.05 -1.42 -2.07
CA LYS A 172 9.03 -2.62 -2.90
C LYS A 172 7.68 -2.83 -3.57
N MET A 173 6.59 -2.72 -2.81
CA MET A 173 5.25 -2.91 -3.34
C MET A 173 4.92 -1.86 -4.40
N LEU A 174 5.30 -0.61 -4.19
CA LEU A 174 5.11 0.44 -5.19
C LEU A 174 5.94 0.19 -6.46
N ASN A 175 7.17 -0.29 -6.34
CA ASN A 175 8.03 -0.60 -7.48
C ASN A 175 7.69 -1.94 -8.18
N SER A 176 6.71 -2.69 -7.70
CA SER A 176 6.30 -3.97 -8.30
C SER A 176 5.36 -3.84 -9.50
N VAL A 177 5.01 -2.64 -9.91
CA VAL A 177 4.20 -2.34 -11.09
C VAL A 177 4.97 -1.47 -12.08
N ASN A 178 4.59 -1.47 -13.37
CA ASN A 178 5.27 -0.68 -14.41
C ASN A 178 5.13 0.82 -14.18
N ALA A 179 3.97 1.27 -13.66
CA ALA A 179 3.70 2.68 -13.45
C ALA A 179 2.94 2.98 -12.18
N ILE A 180 3.22 4.14 -11.60
CA ILE A 180 2.45 4.73 -10.49
C ILE A 180 1.83 6.04 -10.93
N GLY A 181 0.52 6.11 -10.86
CA GLY A 181 -0.25 7.34 -11.04
C GLY A 181 -0.50 8.05 -9.71
N PHE A 182 -0.46 9.38 -9.73
CA PHE A 182 -0.73 10.23 -8.56
C PHE A 182 -1.93 11.12 -8.81
N ARG A 183 -2.84 11.19 -7.84
CA ARG A 183 -4.07 12.01 -7.93
C ARG A 183 -3.80 13.52 -7.83
N SER A 184 -2.66 13.92 -7.24
CA SER A 184 -2.25 15.32 -7.12
C SER A 184 -0.75 15.44 -6.89
N VAL A 185 -0.22 16.64 -7.12
CA VAL A 185 1.18 16.98 -6.82
C VAL A 185 1.47 16.80 -5.33
N PHE A 186 0.51 17.11 -4.46
CA PHE A 186 0.62 16.88 -3.03
C PHE A 186 0.86 15.40 -2.69
N ILE A 187 0.04 14.47 -3.22
CA ILE A 187 0.24 13.03 -3.02
C ILE A 187 1.57 12.58 -3.59
N LYS A 188 1.94 13.03 -4.80
CA LYS A 188 3.22 12.72 -5.42
C LYS A 188 4.40 13.10 -4.51
N ASN A 189 4.46 14.34 -4.06
CA ASN A 189 5.52 14.83 -3.20
C ASN A 189 5.58 14.08 -1.87
N ASN A 190 4.43 13.83 -1.24
CA ASN A 190 4.32 13.08 0.01
C ASN A 190 4.84 11.64 -0.13
N ILE A 191 4.58 10.98 -1.26
CA ILE A 191 5.09 9.64 -1.56
C ILE A 191 6.60 9.67 -1.82
N LEU A 192 7.07 10.56 -2.69
CA LEU A 192 8.48 10.64 -3.09
C LEU A 192 9.41 11.07 -1.96
N THR A 193 8.92 11.82 -0.97
CA THR A 193 9.66 12.12 0.26
C THR A 193 9.91 10.88 1.12
N SER A 194 9.08 9.84 0.98
CA SER A 194 9.11 8.64 1.82
C SER A 194 9.60 7.37 1.13
N PHE A 195 9.55 7.31 -0.20
CA PHE A 195 9.85 6.13 -1.01
C PHE A 195 10.61 6.51 -2.27
N ARG A 196 11.58 5.68 -2.66
CA ARG A 196 12.30 5.80 -3.94
C ARG A 196 11.59 4.98 -5.00
N LEU A 197 10.94 5.66 -5.95
CA LEU A 197 10.26 4.99 -7.06
C LEU A 197 11.17 4.97 -8.28
N GLN A 198 11.34 3.77 -8.86
CA GLN A 198 12.15 3.51 -10.05
C GLN A 198 11.30 3.30 -11.31
N ASN A 199 10.01 3.04 -11.12
CA ASN A 199 9.05 2.82 -12.18
C ASN A 199 8.55 4.14 -12.78
N HIS A 200 7.83 4.03 -13.91
CA HIS A 200 7.23 5.20 -14.55
C HIS A 200 6.24 5.92 -13.62
N GLN A 201 6.28 7.24 -13.62
CA GLN A 201 5.46 8.08 -12.76
C GLN A 201 4.66 9.06 -13.60
N PHE A 202 3.36 9.15 -13.37
CA PHE A 202 2.51 10.09 -14.09
C PHE A 202 1.44 10.70 -13.17
N MET A 203 0.86 11.81 -13.62
CA MET A 203 -0.27 12.43 -12.93
C MET A 203 -1.57 11.84 -13.46
N CYS A 204 -2.40 11.29 -12.59
CA CYS A 204 -3.71 10.75 -12.94
C CYS A 204 -4.79 11.64 -12.31
N TYR A 205 -5.06 12.75 -12.95
CA TYR A 205 -6.05 13.73 -12.50
C TYR A 205 -7.49 13.23 -12.70
N SER A 206 -8.47 13.90 -12.06
CA SER A 206 -9.88 13.73 -12.38
C SER A 206 -10.27 14.61 -13.56
N GLY A 207 -11.22 14.14 -14.34
CA GLY A 207 -11.78 14.91 -15.45
C GLY A 207 -13.07 15.64 -15.07
N VAL A 208 -13.31 16.75 -15.73
CA VAL A 208 -14.61 17.45 -15.73
C VAL A 208 -15.54 16.72 -16.69
N ALA A 209 -16.75 16.41 -16.21
CA ALA A 209 -17.73 15.68 -17.02
C ALA A 209 -18.12 16.46 -18.29
N ALA A 210 -18.40 15.71 -19.36
CA ALA A 210 -18.81 16.28 -20.65
C ALA A 210 -20.00 17.24 -20.51
N SER A 211 -20.97 16.96 -19.63
CA SER A 211 -22.14 17.83 -19.39
C SER A 211 -21.77 19.25 -19.00
N PHE A 212 -20.65 19.47 -18.30
CA PHE A 212 -20.17 20.81 -17.97
C PHE A 212 -19.58 21.56 -19.17
N MET A 213 -19.10 20.84 -20.18
CA MET A 213 -18.48 21.40 -21.38
C MET A 213 -19.46 21.57 -22.53
N GLU A 214 -20.40 20.64 -22.67
CA GLU A 214 -21.39 20.59 -23.77
C GLU A 214 -22.56 21.51 -23.52
N ARG A 215 -22.91 21.78 -22.25
CA ARG A 215 -23.97 22.72 -21.90
C ARG A 215 -23.62 24.12 -22.39
N GLU A 216 -24.57 24.78 -23.00
CA GLU A 216 -24.42 26.17 -23.47
C GLU A 216 -23.78 27.05 -22.40
N TYR A 217 -22.77 27.79 -22.79
CA TYR A 217 -22.01 28.68 -21.92
C TYR A 217 -22.21 30.12 -22.35
N THR A 218 -22.73 30.92 -21.42
CA THR A 218 -22.74 32.36 -21.55
C THR A 218 -21.54 32.95 -20.81
N GLU A 219 -20.75 33.71 -21.52
CA GLU A 219 -19.57 34.38 -20.92
C GLU A 219 -20.01 35.33 -19.80
N LYS A 220 -19.27 35.27 -18.70
CA LYS A 220 -19.58 36.14 -17.54
C LYS A 220 -19.36 37.60 -17.89
N MET A 221 -20.38 38.41 -17.61
CA MET A 221 -20.33 39.87 -17.79
C MET A 221 -19.71 40.50 -16.52
N TRP A 222 -18.42 40.80 -16.61
CA TRP A 222 -17.74 41.53 -15.55
C TRP A 222 -18.00 43.04 -15.63
N THR A 223 -18.02 43.72 -14.51
CA THR A 223 -18.18 45.18 -14.38
C THR A 223 -17.12 45.71 -13.44
N ASP A 224 -16.95 47.03 -13.35
CA ASP A 224 -16.06 47.67 -12.39
C ASP A 224 -16.56 47.56 -10.93
N ALA A 225 -17.80 47.09 -10.75
CA ALA A 225 -18.32 46.84 -9.40
C ALA A 225 -17.62 45.64 -8.75
N PRO A 226 -17.51 45.63 -7.39
CA PRO A 226 -17.04 44.46 -6.66
C PRO A 226 -17.83 43.21 -6.96
N ILE A 227 -17.16 42.04 -7.01
CA ILE A 227 -17.83 40.72 -7.14
C ILE A 227 -18.72 40.49 -5.92
N ARG A 228 -19.87 39.86 -6.11
CA ARG A 228 -20.86 39.75 -5.04
C ARG A 228 -21.48 38.37 -4.86
N LYS A 229 -21.32 37.48 -5.83
CA LYS A 229 -21.97 36.18 -5.84
C LYS A 229 -20.94 35.07 -5.63
N PHE A 230 -20.94 34.50 -4.42
CA PHE A 230 -20.00 33.48 -4.00
C PHE A 230 -20.68 32.13 -3.86
N MET A 231 -19.95 31.06 -4.13
CA MET A 231 -20.44 29.73 -3.89
C MET A 231 -19.36 28.78 -3.37
N PHE A 232 -19.85 27.73 -2.70
CA PHE A 232 -19.08 26.59 -2.24
C PHE A 232 -19.84 25.32 -2.63
N VAL A 233 -19.14 24.31 -3.12
CA VAL A 233 -19.72 22.99 -3.42
C VAL A 233 -18.92 21.89 -2.73
N GLY A 234 -19.58 21.09 -1.90
CA GLY A 234 -18.95 19.95 -1.25
C GLY A 234 -19.56 19.60 0.09
N ARG A 235 -19.14 18.49 0.67
CA ARG A 235 -19.52 18.13 2.04
C ARG A 235 -18.95 19.17 3.01
N MET A 236 -19.75 19.63 3.93
CA MET A 236 -19.31 20.62 4.94
C MET A 236 -18.52 19.92 6.07
N ALA A 237 -17.37 19.33 5.71
CA ALA A 237 -16.45 18.69 6.66
C ALA A 237 -15.47 19.72 7.24
N MET A 238 -14.97 19.51 8.45
CA MET A 238 -14.10 20.46 9.15
C MET A 238 -12.85 20.86 8.36
N TYR A 239 -12.23 19.92 7.65
CA TYR A 239 -11.03 20.20 6.85
C TYR A 239 -11.28 21.09 5.62
N LYS A 240 -12.55 21.34 5.28
CA LYS A 240 -12.95 22.26 4.18
C LYS A 240 -13.09 23.70 4.62
N HIS A 241 -12.98 23.96 5.89
CA HIS A 241 -12.96 25.31 6.49
C HIS A 241 -14.07 26.23 6.02
N SER A 242 -15.27 25.70 5.82
CA SER A 242 -16.42 26.48 5.33
C SER A 242 -16.78 27.67 6.26
N GLN A 243 -16.46 27.57 7.55
CA GLN A 243 -16.70 28.62 8.54
C GLN A 243 -15.84 29.89 8.32
N ALA A 244 -14.67 29.77 7.67
CA ALA A 244 -13.81 30.92 7.38
C ALA A 244 -14.35 31.81 6.23
N ILE A 245 -15.25 31.28 5.40
CA ILE A 245 -15.77 32.02 4.24
C ILE A 245 -16.70 33.17 4.65
N PRO A 246 -17.77 32.96 5.48
CA PRO A 246 -18.63 34.06 5.90
C PRO A 246 -17.86 35.14 6.71
N GLU A 247 -16.87 34.77 7.51
CA GLU A 247 -16.01 35.68 8.24
C GLU A 247 -15.22 36.60 7.29
N ALA A 248 -14.60 36.01 6.25
CA ALA A 248 -13.89 36.77 5.22
C ALA A 248 -14.82 37.72 4.44
N LEU A 249 -16.01 37.23 4.07
CA LEU A 249 -16.99 38.05 3.36
C LEU A 249 -17.49 39.21 4.20
N TYR A 250 -17.75 39.00 5.49
CA TYR A 250 -18.10 40.07 6.41
C TYR A 250 -16.98 41.12 6.51
N SER A 251 -15.71 40.69 6.60
CA SER A 251 -14.55 41.57 6.64
C SER A 251 -14.41 42.46 5.39
N VAL A 252 -14.92 42.02 4.23
CA VAL A 252 -14.83 42.78 2.97
C VAL A 252 -16.05 43.63 2.72
N TYR A 253 -17.25 43.14 3.01
CA TYR A 253 -18.53 43.74 2.58
C TYR A 253 -19.39 44.25 3.76
N GLY A 254 -19.05 43.91 5.00
CA GLY A 254 -19.92 44.14 6.14
C GLY A 254 -21.16 43.25 6.07
N LYS A 255 -22.34 43.83 6.33
CA LYS A 255 -23.62 43.12 6.39
C LYS A 255 -24.38 43.08 5.05
N GLU A 256 -23.92 43.83 4.07
CA GLU A 256 -24.70 44.01 2.85
C GLU A 256 -23.88 43.78 1.57
N GLY A 257 -24.60 43.50 0.50
CA GLY A 257 -24.05 43.58 -0.84
C GLY A 257 -23.28 42.35 -1.30
N PHE A 258 -23.43 41.19 -0.66
CA PHE A 258 -22.96 39.90 -1.19
C PHE A 258 -24.01 38.80 -0.99
N SER A 259 -23.87 37.71 -1.74
CA SER A 259 -24.58 36.46 -1.52
C SER A 259 -23.59 35.30 -1.48
N MET A 260 -23.79 34.34 -0.56
CA MET A 260 -23.01 33.13 -0.45
C MET A 260 -23.92 31.90 -0.47
N THR A 261 -23.65 30.96 -1.36
CA THR A 261 -24.42 29.72 -1.48
C THR A 261 -23.55 28.50 -1.16
N PHE A 262 -23.92 27.76 -0.13
CA PHE A 262 -23.32 26.47 0.20
C PHE A 262 -24.17 25.32 -0.34
N ILE A 263 -23.57 24.49 -1.20
CA ILE A 263 -24.19 23.32 -1.82
C ILE A 263 -23.46 22.06 -1.34
N GLY A 264 -24.19 21.10 -0.80
CA GLY A 264 -23.67 19.81 -0.42
C GLY A 264 -24.14 19.31 0.94
N LYS A 265 -23.63 18.12 1.30
CA LYS A 265 -24.06 17.46 2.53
C LYS A 265 -23.64 18.25 3.78
N LYS A 266 -24.62 18.48 4.66
CA LYS A 266 -24.42 19.10 5.96
C LYS A 266 -23.70 18.12 6.89
N GLU A 267 -22.44 18.45 7.24
CA GLU A 267 -21.58 17.64 8.14
C GLU A 267 -21.06 18.50 9.30
N ALA A 268 -19.96 18.11 9.93
CA ALA A 268 -19.46 18.71 11.17
C ALA A 268 -19.19 20.22 11.11
N ALA A 269 -18.86 20.77 9.94
CA ALA A 269 -18.62 22.22 9.78
C ALA A 269 -19.91 23.02 9.51
N TYR A 270 -21.06 22.38 9.31
CA TYR A 270 -22.32 23.08 9.02
C TYR A 270 -22.75 24.01 10.16
N LEU A 271 -22.86 23.47 11.39
CA LEU A 271 -23.25 24.29 12.55
C LEU A 271 -22.26 25.41 12.84
N PRO A 272 -20.93 25.17 12.92
CA PRO A 272 -19.96 26.25 13.08
C PRO A 272 -20.06 27.33 12.00
N THR A 273 -20.29 26.96 10.72
CA THR A 273 -20.46 27.94 9.65
C THR A 273 -21.71 28.80 9.87
N LYS A 274 -22.81 28.19 10.29
CA LYS A 274 -24.08 28.89 10.58
C LYS A 274 -23.94 29.82 11.79
N GLU A 275 -23.26 29.38 12.85
CA GLU A 275 -22.98 30.20 14.05
C GLU A 275 -22.16 31.44 13.69
N VAL A 276 -21.17 31.32 12.78
CA VAL A 276 -20.42 32.49 12.28
C VAL A 276 -21.34 33.46 11.55
N CYS A 277 -22.26 32.98 10.70
CA CYS A 277 -23.24 33.83 10.00
C CYS A 277 -24.16 34.58 10.98
N GLU A 278 -24.64 33.91 12.03
CA GLU A 278 -25.48 34.47 13.07
C GLU A 278 -24.70 35.52 13.90
N HIS A 279 -23.46 35.22 14.29
CA HIS A 279 -22.59 36.12 15.04
C HIS A 279 -22.37 37.45 14.34
N TYR A 280 -22.11 37.44 13.03
CA TYR A 280 -21.90 38.66 12.23
C TYR A 280 -23.23 39.28 11.74
N GLY A 281 -24.37 38.63 11.93
CA GLY A 281 -25.68 39.10 11.48
C GLY A 281 -25.80 39.18 9.95
N ILE A 282 -25.27 38.14 9.26
CA ILE A 282 -25.26 38.01 7.80
C ILE A 282 -26.01 36.79 7.30
N SER A 283 -26.88 36.23 8.15
CA SER A 283 -27.64 34.98 7.81
C SER A 283 -28.51 35.13 6.56
N ASP A 284 -29.05 36.31 6.31
CA ASP A 284 -29.87 36.57 5.14
C ASP A 284 -29.08 36.59 3.81
N ASN A 285 -27.77 36.77 3.90
CA ASN A 285 -26.87 36.76 2.74
C ASN A 285 -26.38 35.32 2.40
N VAL A 286 -26.68 34.32 3.26
CA VAL A 286 -26.09 32.98 3.16
C VAL A 286 -27.14 31.90 3.02
N ALA A 287 -27.10 31.15 1.91
CA ALA A 287 -27.99 30.04 1.65
C ALA A 287 -27.29 28.69 1.83
N PHE A 288 -27.98 27.72 2.44
CA PHE A 288 -27.53 26.32 2.60
C PHE A 288 -28.53 25.38 1.92
N LEU A 289 -28.29 25.04 0.65
CA LEU A 289 -29.23 24.30 -0.18
C LEU A 289 -29.26 22.78 0.09
N GLY A 290 -28.25 22.26 0.79
CA GLY A 290 -28.09 20.81 0.93
C GLY A 290 -27.51 20.18 -0.34
N GLN A 291 -27.73 18.87 -0.49
CA GLN A 291 -27.25 18.14 -1.66
C GLN A 291 -28.25 18.31 -2.80
N ILE A 292 -27.75 18.70 -3.98
CA ILE A 292 -28.53 18.84 -5.23
C ILE A 292 -27.88 17.97 -6.32
N ASP A 293 -28.60 17.68 -7.38
CA ASP A 293 -28.09 16.90 -8.50
C ASP A 293 -26.96 17.62 -9.23
N ARG A 294 -26.02 16.85 -9.77
CA ARG A 294 -24.80 17.39 -10.36
C ARG A 294 -25.08 18.28 -11.59
N ASP A 295 -26.06 17.93 -12.38
CA ASP A 295 -26.42 18.70 -13.57
C ASP A 295 -27.09 20.04 -13.21
N ASP A 296 -27.80 20.11 -12.08
CA ASP A 296 -28.40 21.35 -11.56
C ASP A 296 -27.35 22.30 -10.95
N ILE A 297 -26.20 21.78 -10.52
CA ILE A 297 -25.11 22.60 -9.99
C ILE A 297 -24.53 23.53 -11.07
N ILE A 298 -24.60 23.16 -12.35
CA ILE A 298 -24.09 23.98 -13.47
C ILE A 298 -24.71 25.37 -13.44
N ASP A 299 -26.03 25.48 -13.23
CA ASP A 299 -26.74 26.77 -13.17
C ASP A 299 -26.25 27.65 -12.01
N TRP A 300 -25.81 27.05 -10.91
CA TRP A 300 -25.24 27.78 -9.78
C TRP A 300 -23.85 28.31 -10.08
N TYR A 301 -23.01 27.54 -10.78
CA TYR A 301 -21.72 28.04 -11.26
C TYR A 301 -21.91 29.20 -12.24
N ASP A 302 -22.88 29.09 -13.18
CA ASP A 302 -23.16 30.15 -14.16
C ASP A 302 -23.61 31.45 -13.50
N LYS A 303 -24.39 31.37 -12.42
CA LYS A 303 -24.90 32.52 -11.68
C LYS A 303 -23.88 33.11 -10.68
N SER A 304 -22.78 32.41 -10.37
CA SER A 304 -21.80 32.83 -9.37
C SER A 304 -20.60 33.52 -10.01
N ASP A 305 -20.07 34.55 -9.34
CA ASP A 305 -18.86 35.24 -9.77
C ASP A 305 -17.61 34.46 -9.32
N CYS A 306 -17.65 33.98 -8.06
CA CYS A 306 -16.50 33.38 -7.42
C CYS A 306 -16.85 32.05 -6.74
N PHE A 307 -16.03 31.05 -6.97
CA PHE A 307 -16.05 29.77 -6.25
C PHE A 307 -14.98 29.78 -5.16
N VAL A 308 -15.36 29.46 -3.93
CA VAL A 308 -14.45 29.46 -2.78
C VAL A 308 -14.51 28.15 -2.03
N MET A 309 -13.38 27.44 -1.95
CA MET A 309 -13.21 26.29 -1.05
C MET A 309 -11.75 26.19 -0.62
N ILE A 310 -11.41 26.73 0.54
CA ILE A 310 -10.05 26.78 1.08
C ILE A 310 -9.74 25.56 1.95
N SER A 311 -9.87 24.37 1.36
CA SER A 311 -9.71 23.08 2.04
C SER A 311 -8.26 22.80 2.43
N ASP A 312 -8.09 22.12 3.57
CA ASP A 312 -6.82 21.53 3.97
C ASP A 312 -6.65 20.14 3.30
N HIS A 313 -5.55 19.94 2.61
CA HIS A 313 -5.17 18.66 2.00
C HIS A 313 -6.25 17.99 1.13
N GLU A 314 -7.01 18.77 0.35
CA GLU A 314 -7.93 18.20 -0.63
C GLU A 314 -7.15 17.31 -1.63
N VAL A 315 -7.60 16.08 -1.84
CA VAL A 315 -6.89 15.12 -2.70
C VAL A 315 -6.79 15.61 -4.14
N PHE A 316 -7.90 16.09 -4.70
CA PHE A 316 -7.95 16.71 -6.02
C PHE A 316 -8.92 17.90 -6.05
N GLY A 317 -10.20 17.67 -5.72
CA GLY A 317 -11.22 18.71 -5.69
C GLY A 317 -11.78 19.04 -7.07
N LEU A 318 -12.46 18.07 -7.70
CA LEU A 318 -13.06 18.22 -9.03
C LEU A 318 -13.94 19.47 -9.19
N VAL A 319 -14.62 19.87 -8.11
CA VAL A 319 -15.50 21.05 -8.07
C VAL A 319 -14.81 22.38 -8.43
N TYR A 320 -13.47 22.47 -8.22
CA TYR A 320 -12.72 23.65 -8.68
C TYR A 320 -12.66 23.72 -10.20
N LEU A 321 -12.38 22.60 -10.86
CA LEU A 321 -12.36 22.53 -12.32
C LEU A 321 -13.77 22.70 -12.92
N GLU A 322 -14.80 22.20 -12.23
CA GLU A 322 -16.20 22.45 -12.59
C GLU A 322 -16.50 23.96 -12.56
N ALA A 323 -16.13 24.66 -11.50
CA ALA A 323 -16.28 26.11 -11.39
C ALA A 323 -15.46 26.85 -12.47
N MET A 324 -14.21 26.46 -12.68
CA MET A 324 -13.33 27.03 -13.70
C MET A 324 -13.91 26.82 -15.11
N SER A 325 -14.51 25.67 -15.40
CA SER A 325 -15.14 25.38 -16.69
C SER A 325 -16.31 26.31 -17.01
N ARG A 326 -16.96 26.83 -15.94
CA ARG A 326 -18.07 27.79 -16.06
C ARG A 326 -17.63 29.24 -15.80
N GLY A 327 -16.30 29.50 -15.88
CA GLY A 327 -15.73 30.84 -15.84
C GLY A 327 -15.77 31.52 -14.47
N CYS A 328 -16.01 30.80 -13.36
CA CYS A 328 -15.90 31.37 -12.02
C CYS A 328 -14.43 31.71 -11.70
N ILE A 329 -14.18 32.86 -11.07
CA ILE A 329 -12.91 33.09 -10.39
C ILE A 329 -12.84 32.12 -9.23
N THR A 330 -11.79 31.27 -9.20
CA THR A 330 -11.74 30.14 -8.27
C THR A 330 -10.66 30.36 -7.23
N ILE A 331 -11.02 30.22 -5.94
CA ILE A 331 -10.09 30.29 -4.80
C ILE A 331 -9.99 28.92 -4.13
N ALA A 332 -8.81 28.33 -4.14
CA ALA A 332 -8.53 27.01 -3.59
C ALA A 332 -7.51 27.07 -2.45
N GLY A 333 -7.41 25.98 -1.64
CA GLY A 333 -6.34 25.83 -0.66
C GLY A 333 -4.97 25.66 -1.30
N ASP A 334 -3.92 26.27 -0.72
CA ASP A 334 -2.54 26.28 -1.23
C ASP A 334 -1.75 24.98 -0.95
N ASN A 335 -2.36 24.01 -0.29
CA ASN A 335 -1.73 22.74 0.09
C ASN A 335 -2.51 21.50 -0.39
N GLY A 336 -3.40 21.68 -1.37
CA GLY A 336 -4.29 20.64 -1.89
C GLY A 336 -4.05 20.26 -3.35
N GLY A 337 -5.04 19.58 -3.93
CA GLY A 337 -5.00 19.04 -5.28
C GLY A 337 -4.92 20.05 -6.41
N MET A 338 -5.23 21.31 -6.14
CA MET A 338 -5.17 22.38 -7.16
C MET A 338 -3.77 23.02 -7.26
N VAL A 339 -2.86 22.71 -6.37
CA VAL A 339 -1.45 23.15 -6.47
C VAL A 339 -0.82 22.59 -7.74
N GLY A 340 -0.29 23.47 -8.58
CA GLY A 340 0.27 23.12 -9.88
C GLY A 340 -0.77 23.06 -11.02
N ILE A 341 -2.08 23.27 -10.73
CA ILE A 341 -3.15 23.46 -11.71
C ILE A 341 -3.61 24.92 -11.67
N ILE A 342 -3.86 25.46 -10.48
CA ILE A 342 -4.09 26.90 -10.31
C ILE A 342 -2.72 27.58 -10.18
N GLU A 343 -2.48 28.53 -11.08
CA GLU A 343 -1.39 29.52 -11.03
C GLU A 343 -1.94 30.80 -10.41
N ASP A 344 -1.42 31.14 -9.19
CA ASP A 344 -1.95 32.22 -8.38
C ASP A 344 -1.98 33.58 -9.11
N GLY A 345 -3.15 34.20 -9.16
CA GLY A 345 -3.37 35.47 -9.85
C GLY A 345 -3.46 35.38 -11.38
N VAL A 346 -3.37 34.17 -11.96
CA VAL A 346 -3.40 33.96 -13.43
C VAL A 346 -4.71 33.31 -13.90
N ASN A 347 -5.05 32.14 -13.34
CA ASN A 347 -6.28 31.40 -13.67
C ASN A 347 -7.13 31.10 -12.42
N GLY A 348 -6.80 31.71 -11.28
CA GLY A 348 -7.47 31.59 -10.01
C GLY A 348 -6.54 32.05 -8.89
N PHE A 349 -6.89 31.72 -7.65
CA PHE A 349 -6.09 32.08 -6.48
C PHE A 349 -5.87 30.88 -5.56
N LEU A 350 -4.72 30.90 -4.88
CA LEU A 350 -4.37 29.98 -3.82
C LEU A 350 -4.40 30.69 -2.47
N CYS A 351 -5.07 30.12 -1.48
CA CYS A 351 -5.28 30.69 -0.16
C CYS A 351 -4.85 29.68 0.90
N LYS A 352 -4.25 30.16 1.98
CA LYS A 352 -3.95 29.33 3.14
C LYS A 352 -5.25 28.74 3.73
N PRO A 353 -5.34 27.40 3.93
CA PRO A 353 -6.55 26.77 4.43
C PRO A 353 -7.04 27.35 5.75
N GLY A 354 -8.32 27.68 5.82
CA GLY A 354 -8.98 28.18 7.02
C GLY A 354 -8.60 29.59 7.45
N ASP A 355 -7.78 30.30 6.68
CA ASP A 355 -7.34 31.67 6.98
C ASP A 355 -8.31 32.70 6.38
N SER A 356 -9.23 33.21 7.20
CA SER A 356 -10.26 34.16 6.78
C SER A 356 -9.67 35.51 6.38
N GLU A 357 -8.56 35.96 7.01
CA GLU A 357 -7.90 37.21 6.66
C GLU A 357 -7.20 37.14 5.31
N ALA A 358 -6.47 36.04 5.05
CA ALA A 358 -5.88 35.78 3.73
C ALA A 358 -6.95 35.71 2.64
N LEU A 359 -8.08 35.01 2.90
CA LEU A 359 -9.21 34.97 1.98
C LEU A 359 -9.80 36.34 1.70
N ALA A 360 -10.00 37.16 2.75
CA ALA A 360 -10.49 38.53 2.61
C ALA A 360 -9.53 39.40 1.77
N ALA A 361 -8.21 39.24 1.96
CA ALA A 361 -7.21 39.95 1.15
C ALA A 361 -7.31 39.57 -0.34
N ILE A 362 -7.47 38.29 -0.64
CA ILE A 362 -7.68 37.80 -2.04
C ILE A 362 -8.97 38.39 -2.63
N ILE A 363 -10.07 38.39 -1.89
CA ILE A 363 -11.35 38.98 -2.36
C ILE A 363 -11.20 40.48 -2.63
N ARG A 364 -10.51 41.24 -1.77
CA ARG A 364 -10.19 42.65 -2.02
C ARG A 364 -9.32 42.83 -3.28
N ARG A 365 -8.34 41.93 -3.50
CA ARG A 365 -7.52 41.95 -4.72
C ARG A 365 -8.39 41.74 -5.96
N ILE A 366 -9.31 40.78 -5.94
CA ILE A 366 -10.25 40.54 -7.05
C ILE A 366 -11.14 41.78 -7.29
N ASN A 367 -11.61 42.44 -6.21
CA ASN A 367 -12.44 43.64 -6.32
C ASN A 367 -11.69 44.84 -6.93
N ASN A 368 -10.38 44.89 -6.81
CA ASN A 368 -9.53 45.93 -7.39
C ASN A 368 -9.01 45.59 -8.81
N MET A 369 -9.31 44.41 -9.34
CA MET A 369 -8.99 44.04 -10.74
C MET A 369 -9.89 44.81 -11.69
N THR A 370 -9.33 45.19 -12.86
CA THR A 370 -10.12 45.73 -13.96
C THR A 370 -11.06 44.68 -14.55
N VAL A 371 -12.01 45.17 -15.36
CA VAL A 371 -12.93 44.27 -16.10
C VAL A 371 -12.15 43.31 -16.98
N GLU A 372 -11.12 43.80 -17.67
CA GLU A 372 -10.28 43.03 -18.58
C GLU A 372 -9.47 41.96 -17.83
N GLU A 373 -8.93 42.29 -16.65
CA GLU A 373 -8.18 41.33 -15.83
C GLU A 373 -9.08 40.20 -15.33
N ARG A 374 -10.30 40.50 -14.85
CA ARG A 374 -11.28 39.48 -14.46
C ARG A 374 -11.71 38.61 -15.63
N GLN A 375 -11.94 39.23 -16.79
CA GLN A 375 -12.31 38.52 -18.02
C GLN A 375 -11.21 37.55 -18.46
N GLU A 376 -9.94 38.02 -18.47
CA GLU A 376 -8.83 37.21 -18.87
C GLU A 376 -8.58 36.06 -17.87
N MET A 377 -8.71 36.30 -16.56
CA MET A 377 -8.63 35.25 -15.54
C MET A 377 -9.73 34.20 -15.73
N SER A 378 -10.97 34.61 -15.94
CA SER A 378 -12.11 33.73 -16.23
C SER A 378 -11.85 32.86 -17.49
N ARG A 379 -11.34 33.50 -18.56
CA ARG A 379 -10.96 32.80 -19.80
C ARG A 379 -9.86 31.78 -19.59
N LYS A 380 -8.78 32.13 -18.86
CA LYS A 380 -7.68 31.24 -18.53
C LYS A 380 -8.14 30.09 -17.63
N ALA A 381 -9.01 30.36 -16.65
CA ALA A 381 -9.62 29.31 -15.83
C ALA A 381 -10.35 28.27 -16.68
N ARG A 382 -11.18 28.74 -17.64
CA ARG A 382 -11.87 27.84 -18.56
C ARG A 382 -10.90 27.03 -19.43
N LEU A 383 -9.90 27.66 -20.04
CA LEU A 383 -8.89 26.96 -20.83
C LEU A 383 -8.18 25.88 -20.01
N THR A 384 -7.84 26.19 -18.76
CA THR A 384 -7.28 25.20 -17.84
C THR A 384 -8.23 24.02 -17.64
N ALA A 385 -9.52 24.26 -17.35
CA ALA A 385 -10.49 23.19 -17.15
C ALA A 385 -10.67 22.31 -18.41
N PHE A 386 -10.57 22.90 -19.61
CA PHE A 386 -10.63 22.17 -20.89
C PHE A 386 -9.47 21.18 -21.09
N GLU A 387 -8.34 21.37 -20.41
CA GLU A 387 -7.24 20.39 -20.44
C GLU A 387 -7.52 19.17 -19.53
N PHE A 388 -8.50 19.26 -18.65
CA PHE A 388 -8.88 18.22 -17.69
C PHE A 388 -10.29 17.68 -17.94
N THR A 389 -10.70 17.48 -19.19
CA THR A 389 -11.96 16.80 -19.50
C THR A 389 -11.85 15.29 -19.27
N ASP A 390 -12.96 14.62 -18.98
CA ASP A 390 -13.00 13.18 -18.71
C ASP A 390 -12.26 12.36 -19.78
N ASN A 391 -12.49 12.67 -21.07
CA ASN A 391 -11.85 11.98 -22.18
C ASN A 391 -10.35 12.24 -22.26
N LYS A 392 -9.88 13.49 -22.07
CA LYS A 392 -8.44 13.81 -22.11
C LYS A 392 -7.68 13.12 -20.99
N VAL A 393 -8.22 13.15 -19.77
CA VAL A 393 -7.55 12.51 -18.63
C VAL A 393 -7.59 10.97 -18.74
N ALA A 394 -8.66 10.38 -19.27
CA ALA A 394 -8.76 8.95 -19.52
C ALA A 394 -7.80 8.48 -20.61
N GLN A 395 -7.70 9.23 -21.72
CA GLN A 395 -6.74 8.98 -22.78
C GLN A 395 -5.29 9.08 -22.26
N TYR A 396 -4.96 10.18 -21.60
CA TYR A 396 -3.63 10.40 -21.02
C TYR A 396 -3.23 9.27 -20.06
N TYR A 397 -4.17 8.83 -19.22
CA TYR A 397 -3.93 7.70 -18.31
C TYR A 397 -3.58 6.44 -19.10
N LEU A 398 -4.40 6.05 -20.05
CA LEU A 398 -4.20 4.82 -20.81
C LEU A 398 -2.89 4.85 -21.61
N GLU A 399 -2.52 5.98 -22.20
CA GLU A 399 -1.26 6.17 -22.92
C GLU A 399 -0.04 5.98 -22.01
N ASN A 400 -0.09 6.50 -20.78
CA ASN A 400 0.99 6.33 -19.79
C ASN A 400 1.16 4.89 -19.30
N VAL A 401 0.18 4.01 -19.58
CA VAL A 401 0.27 2.58 -19.23
C VAL A 401 0.61 1.73 -20.44
N THR A 402 -0.09 1.91 -21.55
CA THR A 402 0.02 1.01 -22.73
C THR A 402 1.31 1.19 -23.53
N LYS A 403 1.92 2.38 -23.48
CA LYS A 403 3.21 2.67 -24.17
C LYS A 403 4.44 2.18 -23.41
N LEU A 404 4.29 1.62 -22.20
CA LEU A 404 5.39 1.12 -21.40
C LEU A 404 5.84 -0.27 -21.86
N GLU A 405 7.12 -0.60 -21.60
CA GLU A 405 7.57 -1.97 -21.71
C GLU A 405 7.09 -2.80 -20.50
N PRO A 406 6.69 -4.06 -20.69
CA PRO A 406 6.34 -4.94 -19.58
C PRO A 406 7.55 -5.14 -18.65
N ILE A 407 7.33 -5.20 -17.35
CA ILE A 407 8.38 -5.60 -16.40
C ILE A 407 8.74 -7.06 -16.64
N ASP A 408 10.02 -7.37 -16.80
CA ASP A 408 10.52 -8.75 -16.78
C ASP A 408 10.47 -9.30 -15.35
N TYR A 409 9.37 -9.97 -15.03
CA TYR A 409 9.17 -10.60 -13.72
C TYR A 409 10.07 -11.83 -13.51
N LYS A 410 10.68 -12.41 -14.56
CA LYS A 410 11.62 -13.52 -14.41
C LYS A 410 12.93 -13.07 -13.78
N SER A 411 13.36 -11.85 -14.07
CA SER A 411 14.54 -11.23 -13.41
C SER A 411 14.23 -10.78 -11.97
N MET A 412 12.95 -10.64 -11.63
CA MET A 412 12.47 -10.29 -10.29
C MET A 412 11.95 -11.50 -9.52
N VAL A 413 12.28 -12.74 -9.94
CA VAL A 413 11.84 -13.95 -9.22
C VAL A 413 12.36 -13.88 -7.77
N GLU A 414 11.51 -13.33 -6.93
CA GLU A 414 11.53 -13.70 -5.55
C GLU A 414 11.15 -15.18 -5.49
N VAL A 415 12.02 -15.97 -4.95
CA VAL A 415 11.60 -17.21 -4.33
C VAL A 415 10.67 -16.81 -3.19
N VAL A 416 9.39 -16.60 -3.52
CA VAL A 416 8.34 -16.45 -2.51
C VAL A 416 8.19 -17.84 -1.92
N PRO A 417 8.56 -18.08 -0.67
CA PRO A 417 8.32 -19.37 -0.06
C PRO A 417 6.80 -19.57 -0.05
N ILE A 418 6.34 -20.65 -0.63
CA ILE A 418 4.95 -21.11 -0.52
C ILE A 418 4.75 -21.53 0.95
N GLY A 419 4.45 -20.57 1.79
CA GLY A 419 4.17 -20.76 3.21
C GLY A 419 2.77 -20.26 3.53
N GLY A 420 1.86 -21.20 3.79
CA GLY A 420 0.49 -20.91 4.18
C GLY A 420 0.42 -19.95 5.36
N GLY A 421 -0.26 -18.83 5.17
CA GLY A 421 -0.46 -17.80 6.18
C GLY A 421 -1.35 -18.28 7.31
N LYS A 422 -0.76 -18.58 8.44
CA LYS A 422 -1.45 -18.57 9.73
C LYS A 422 -1.03 -17.31 10.46
N THR A 423 -2.02 -16.45 10.59
CA THR A 423 -2.18 -15.18 11.28
C THR A 423 -1.06 -14.69 12.21
N PHE A 424 -0.83 -13.37 12.16
CA PHE A 424 0.03 -12.58 13.06
C PHE A 424 -0.08 -12.95 14.54
N VAL A 425 -1.27 -13.26 15.05
CA VAL A 425 -1.50 -13.71 16.44
C VAL A 425 -0.88 -15.08 16.68
N ILE A 426 -1.02 -16.03 15.75
CA ILE A 426 -0.43 -17.36 15.83
C ILE A 426 1.10 -17.28 15.72
N ASN A 427 1.63 -16.39 14.90
CA ASN A 427 3.08 -16.18 14.80
C ASN A 427 3.64 -15.51 16.06
N LYS A 428 2.92 -14.58 16.68
CA LYS A 428 3.30 -13.99 17.97
C LYS A 428 3.23 -15.03 19.11
N LEU A 429 2.20 -15.87 19.13
CA LEU A 429 2.10 -17.00 20.07
C LEU A 429 3.18 -18.06 19.83
N LYS A 430 3.51 -18.35 18.57
CA LYS A 430 4.64 -19.23 18.22
C LYS A 430 5.97 -18.64 18.66
N GLN A 431 6.19 -17.33 18.50
CA GLN A 431 7.40 -16.65 19.01
C GLN A 431 7.50 -16.71 20.54
N ILE A 432 6.39 -16.51 21.26
CA ILE A 432 6.34 -16.63 22.71
C ILE A 432 6.66 -18.08 23.14
N LYS A 433 6.03 -19.08 22.49
CA LYS A 433 6.33 -20.50 22.75
C LYS A 433 7.80 -20.84 22.47
N ARG A 434 8.38 -20.29 21.41
CA ARG A 434 9.81 -20.50 21.05
C ARG A 434 10.74 -19.89 22.11
N ARG A 435 10.48 -18.64 22.52
CA ARG A 435 11.25 -17.99 23.61
C ARG A 435 11.16 -18.77 24.93
N PHE A 436 9.97 -19.26 25.26
CA PHE A 436 9.76 -20.11 26.41
C PHE A 436 10.57 -21.43 26.30
N TYR A 437 10.61 -22.03 25.10
CA TYR A 437 11.38 -23.26 24.87
C TYR A 437 12.88 -23.02 24.98
N ILE A 438 13.41 -21.94 24.41
CA ILE A 438 14.83 -21.53 24.56
C ILE A 438 15.18 -21.26 26.03
N TRP A 439 14.29 -20.57 26.75
CA TRP A 439 14.42 -20.35 28.19
C TRP A 439 14.41 -21.67 28.97
N LYS A 440 13.51 -22.60 28.64
CA LYS A 440 13.46 -23.94 29.24
C LYS A 440 14.75 -24.74 29.01
N LEU A 441 15.39 -24.58 27.86
CA LEU A 441 16.68 -25.18 27.54
C LEU A 441 17.85 -24.49 28.28
N GLY A 442 17.61 -23.34 28.89
CA GLY A 442 18.64 -22.57 29.64
C GLY A 442 19.69 -21.91 28.74
N LEU A 443 19.38 -21.68 27.45
CA LEU A 443 20.30 -21.10 26.46
C LEU A 443 20.38 -19.59 26.65
N LYS A 444 21.54 -19.07 27.06
CA LYS A 444 21.76 -17.65 27.35
C LYS A 444 22.55 -16.91 26.26
N HIS A 445 23.30 -17.65 25.43
CA HIS A 445 24.25 -17.10 24.45
C HIS A 445 23.79 -17.33 23.01
N VAL A 446 22.47 -17.23 22.78
CA VAL A 446 21.87 -17.39 21.44
C VAL A 446 21.17 -16.11 21.04
N ASP A 447 21.24 -15.76 19.75
CA ASP A 447 20.52 -14.60 19.21
C ASP A 447 19.00 -14.73 19.40
N LYS A 448 18.32 -13.58 19.48
CA LYS A 448 16.85 -13.52 19.62
C LYS A 448 16.08 -14.19 18.49
N THR A 449 16.71 -14.38 17.33
CA THR A 449 16.14 -15.01 16.12
C THR A 449 16.46 -16.50 16.02
N PHE A 450 17.36 -17.02 16.88
CA PHE A 450 17.72 -18.44 16.95
C PHE A 450 16.50 -19.35 17.16
N LEU A 451 16.52 -20.52 16.55
CA LEU A 451 15.46 -21.52 16.64
C LEU A 451 16.01 -22.90 17.01
N ALA A 452 15.35 -23.54 17.97
CA ALA A 452 15.54 -24.95 18.25
C ALA A 452 14.22 -25.71 18.18
N ASN A 453 14.22 -26.89 17.58
CA ASN A 453 13.05 -27.75 17.52
C ASN A 453 12.94 -28.66 18.77
N LYS A 454 11.69 -29.13 18.98
CA LYS A 454 11.37 -30.03 20.10
C LYS A 454 12.20 -31.30 20.03
N GLY A 455 12.71 -31.71 21.18
CA GLY A 455 13.54 -32.94 21.30
C GLY A 455 15.04 -32.71 21.13
N ALA A 456 15.48 -31.50 20.77
CA ALA A 456 16.92 -31.21 20.75
C ALA A 456 17.49 -31.15 22.17
N SER A 457 18.65 -31.79 22.37
CA SER A 457 19.46 -31.75 23.60
C SER A 457 20.66 -30.85 23.34
N ILE A 458 20.66 -29.66 23.92
CA ILE A 458 21.67 -28.62 23.67
C ILE A 458 22.33 -28.21 24.99
N SER A 459 23.65 -28.17 24.99
CA SER A 459 24.41 -27.71 26.16
C SER A 459 24.12 -26.25 26.47
N LYS A 460 24.13 -25.89 27.78
CA LYS A 460 23.76 -24.53 28.23
C LYS A 460 24.74 -23.44 27.82
N ASP A 461 25.97 -23.80 27.50
CA ASP A 461 27.06 -22.93 27.05
C ASP A 461 27.08 -22.75 25.51
N PHE A 462 26.10 -23.32 24.79
CA PHE A 462 25.97 -23.22 23.37
C PHE A 462 25.76 -21.76 22.93
N CYS A 463 26.53 -21.34 21.92
CA CYS A 463 26.41 -20.02 21.30
C CYS A 463 25.84 -20.14 19.88
N ALA A 464 24.90 -19.28 19.51
CA ALA A 464 24.31 -19.32 18.20
C ALA A 464 24.04 -17.91 17.67
N GLY A 465 24.43 -17.67 16.41
CA GLY A 465 24.22 -16.42 15.69
C GLY A 465 22.78 -16.22 15.24
N ALA A 466 22.55 -15.08 14.60
CA ALA A 466 21.25 -14.67 14.12
C ALA A 466 20.70 -15.64 13.05
N TYR A 467 19.38 -15.87 13.10
CA TYR A 467 18.65 -16.71 12.14
C TYR A 467 19.18 -18.15 11.98
N SER A 468 19.97 -18.60 12.95
CA SER A 468 20.47 -19.98 12.98
C SER A 468 19.44 -20.95 13.54
N TYR A 469 19.62 -22.24 13.28
CA TYR A 469 18.60 -23.26 13.53
C TYR A 469 19.20 -24.61 13.96
N VAL A 470 18.59 -25.23 14.95
CA VAL A 470 18.88 -26.63 15.37
C VAL A 470 17.62 -27.49 15.22
N GLY A 471 17.73 -28.54 14.42
CA GLY A 471 16.65 -29.49 14.11
C GLY A 471 16.25 -30.36 15.31
N SER A 472 15.11 -31.04 15.19
CA SER A 472 14.61 -31.96 16.22
C SER A 472 15.58 -33.13 16.47
N HIS A 473 15.58 -33.62 17.70
CA HIS A 473 16.39 -34.75 18.18
C HIS A 473 17.92 -34.58 18.02
N SER A 474 18.38 -33.38 17.67
CA SER A 474 19.81 -33.09 17.60
C SER A 474 20.44 -33.09 19.00
N THR A 475 21.68 -33.56 19.12
CA THR A 475 22.46 -33.58 20.37
C THR A 475 23.71 -32.73 20.22
N ILE A 476 23.82 -31.68 21.03
CA ILE A 476 24.93 -30.71 20.95
C ILE A 476 25.70 -30.74 22.27
N CYS A 477 26.97 -31.18 22.22
CA CYS A 477 27.87 -31.20 23.37
C CYS A 477 28.30 -29.79 23.84
N PRO A 478 28.98 -29.63 24.97
CA PRO A 478 29.53 -28.35 25.40
C PRO A 478 30.56 -27.74 24.44
N LYS A 479 30.74 -26.40 24.53
CA LYS A 479 31.74 -25.61 23.79
C LYS A 479 31.50 -25.58 22.28
N VAL A 480 30.23 -25.54 21.85
CA VAL A 480 29.84 -25.40 20.43
C VAL A 480 29.36 -24.00 20.16
N THR A 481 29.89 -23.42 19.09
CA THR A 481 29.43 -22.14 18.55
C THR A 481 29.02 -22.32 17.09
N ILE A 482 27.84 -21.78 16.70
CA ILE A 482 27.40 -21.69 15.30
C ILE A 482 27.17 -20.24 14.90
N GLY A 483 27.50 -19.90 13.67
CA GLY A 483 27.38 -18.56 13.12
C GLY A 483 25.96 -18.21 12.70
N ASP A 484 25.85 -17.04 12.07
CA ASP A 484 24.60 -16.51 11.51
C ASP A 484 24.10 -17.38 10.36
N PHE A 485 22.79 -17.50 10.19
CA PHE A 485 22.11 -18.26 9.13
C PHE A 485 22.43 -19.76 9.07
N THR A 486 23.20 -20.29 10.02
CA THR A 486 23.63 -21.69 10.05
C THR A 486 22.50 -22.62 10.44
N MET A 487 22.36 -23.72 9.69
CA MET A 487 21.30 -24.70 9.87
C MET A 487 21.85 -26.08 10.17
N LEU A 488 21.51 -26.61 11.34
CA LEU A 488 21.67 -28.03 11.68
C LEU A 488 20.33 -28.72 11.44
N ALA A 489 20.28 -29.69 10.54
CA ALA A 489 19.04 -30.46 10.25
C ALA A 489 18.67 -31.34 11.47
N HIS A 490 17.61 -32.14 11.34
CA HIS A 490 17.22 -33.07 12.41
C HIS A 490 18.24 -34.19 12.60
N ASP A 491 18.31 -34.74 13.83
CA ASP A 491 19.17 -35.84 14.21
C ASP A 491 20.68 -35.56 14.02
N VAL A 492 21.09 -34.29 13.99
CA VAL A 492 22.51 -33.92 13.94
C VAL A 492 23.11 -34.11 15.33
N MET A 493 24.26 -34.77 15.39
CA MET A 493 25.01 -34.99 16.65
C MET A 493 26.36 -34.28 16.59
N ILE A 494 26.63 -33.41 17.56
CA ILE A 494 27.97 -32.86 17.81
C ILE A 494 28.45 -33.49 19.12
N LEU A 495 29.43 -34.40 18.99
CA LEU A 495 29.86 -35.29 20.10
C LEU A 495 31.26 -34.99 20.54
N GLY A 496 31.48 -35.04 21.87
CA GLY A 496 32.78 -34.86 22.49
C GLY A 496 32.78 -35.20 23.96
N GLY A 497 33.93 -35.17 24.56
CA GLY A 497 34.12 -35.61 25.95
C GLY A 497 34.17 -37.13 26.10
N ASP A 498 34.77 -37.79 25.10
CA ASP A 498 34.94 -39.24 25.06
C ASP A 498 35.78 -39.75 26.25
N HIS A 499 35.66 -41.05 26.58
CA HIS A 499 36.50 -41.69 27.56
C HIS A 499 37.96 -41.69 27.11
N ASN A 500 38.87 -41.54 28.06
CA ASN A 500 40.29 -41.58 27.77
C ASN A 500 40.72 -43.05 27.55
N TYR A 501 40.93 -43.41 26.29
CA TYR A 501 41.32 -44.77 25.87
C TYR A 501 42.84 -44.93 25.68
N LYS A 502 43.62 -43.87 25.93
CA LYS A 502 45.08 -43.84 25.68
C LYS A 502 45.91 -44.28 26.87
N ILE A 503 45.30 -44.51 28.00
CA ILE A 503 46.01 -44.90 29.23
C ILE A 503 46.08 -46.44 29.30
N ALA A 504 47.23 -46.98 28.96
CA ALA A 504 47.44 -48.42 29.07
C ALA A 504 47.42 -48.88 30.57
N GLY A 505 46.80 -50.04 30.79
CA GLY A 505 46.70 -50.61 32.12
C GLY A 505 45.49 -50.19 32.96
N ILE A 506 44.69 -49.27 32.48
CA ILE A 506 43.42 -48.85 33.10
C ILE A 506 42.28 -49.13 32.17
N PRO A 507 41.20 -49.85 32.58
CA PRO A 507 40.00 -49.99 31.77
C PRO A 507 39.39 -48.63 31.39
N THR A 508 38.97 -48.44 30.16
CA THR A 508 38.49 -47.17 29.63
C THR A 508 37.42 -46.53 30.52
N VAL A 509 36.51 -47.31 31.09
CA VAL A 509 35.46 -46.86 32.02
C VAL A 509 36.00 -46.13 33.27
N PHE A 510 37.21 -46.46 33.70
CA PHE A 510 37.87 -45.85 34.87
C PHE A 510 38.94 -44.82 34.47
N ALA A 511 39.29 -44.70 33.22
CA ALA A 511 40.36 -43.83 32.73
C ALA A 511 39.95 -42.34 32.63
N GLY A 512 38.74 -42.01 33.08
CA GLY A 512 38.20 -40.65 33.00
C GLY A 512 37.76 -40.23 31.57
N ARG A 513 37.51 -38.95 31.40
CA ARG A 513 37.09 -38.37 30.11
C ARG A 513 38.10 -37.35 29.61
N ASP A 514 38.25 -37.29 28.30
CA ASP A 514 39.08 -36.29 27.64
C ASP A 514 38.39 -34.91 27.69
N VAL A 515 39.19 -33.86 27.62
CA VAL A 515 38.67 -32.48 27.62
C VAL A 515 37.95 -32.20 26.28
N THR A 516 36.68 -31.85 26.35
CA THR A 516 35.93 -31.45 25.16
C THR A 516 36.57 -30.22 24.52
N ARG A 517 37.00 -30.33 23.27
CA ARG A 517 37.56 -29.23 22.48
C ARG A 517 36.46 -28.35 21.90
N PRO A 518 36.69 -27.04 21.77
CA PRO A 518 35.71 -26.12 21.15
C PRO A 518 35.43 -26.50 19.69
N THR A 519 34.16 -26.58 19.31
CA THR A 519 33.71 -26.79 17.93
C THR A 519 33.17 -25.48 17.43
N LYS A 520 33.64 -25.05 16.26
CA LYS A 520 33.20 -23.80 15.60
C LYS A 520 32.58 -24.11 14.27
N ILE A 521 31.38 -23.64 14.04
CA ILE A 521 30.66 -23.73 12.75
C ILE A 521 30.39 -22.31 12.33
N GLY A 522 30.86 -21.95 11.13
CA GLY A 522 30.79 -20.60 10.59
C GLY A 522 29.37 -20.16 10.21
N ASP A 523 29.29 -19.06 9.42
CA ASP A 523 28.05 -18.48 8.94
C ASP A 523 27.53 -19.25 7.72
N ASP A 524 26.20 -19.28 7.54
CA ASP A 524 25.51 -19.92 6.39
C ASP A 524 25.94 -21.36 6.13
N VAL A 525 26.28 -22.10 7.14
CA VAL A 525 26.60 -23.54 7.06
C VAL A 525 25.32 -24.36 7.08
N TRP A 526 25.23 -25.35 6.21
CA TRP A 526 24.16 -26.34 6.24
C TRP A 526 24.69 -27.73 6.59
N VAL A 527 24.29 -28.24 7.74
CA VAL A 527 24.58 -29.62 8.17
C VAL A 527 23.36 -30.49 7.90
N GLY A 528 23.50 -31.45 7.00
CA GLY A 528 22.47 -32.42 6.61
C GLY A 528 22.05 -33.35 7.74
N ALA A 529 20.86 -33.91 7.64
CA ALA A 529 20.25 -34.76 8.66
C ALA A 529 21.09 -36.00 9.01
N GLY A 530 21.08 -36.38 10.28
CA GLY A 530 21.80 -37.55 10.77
C GLY A 530 23.31 -37.45 10.69
N SER A 531 23.89 -36.28 10.47
CA SER A 531 25.35 -36.10 10.45
C SER A 531 25.93 -36.06 11.86
N ILE A 532 27.13 -36.59 12.00
CA ILE A 532 27.90 -36.60 13.24
C ILE A 532 29.12 -35.68 13.06
N ILE A 533 29.33 -34.75 13.97
CA ILE A 533 30.47 -33.84 13.97
C ILE A 533 31.26 -34.13 15.25
N MET A 534 32.55 -34.46 15.13
CA MET A 534 33.41 -34.65 16.28
C MET A 534 33.81 -33.32 16.90
N ALA A 535 33.80 -33.23 18.24
CA ALA A 535 34.21 -32.03 18.95
C ALA A 535 35.65 -31.63 18.63
N GLY A 536 35.88 -30.31 18.49
CA GLY A 536 37.17 -29.75 18.12
C GLY A 536 37.35 -29.49 16.65
N VAL A 537 36.34 -29.78 15.82
CA VAL A 537 36.33 -29.49 14.38
C VAL A 537 35.90 -28.06 14.12
N THR A 538 36.52 -27.40 13.14
CA THR A 538 36.09 -26.13 12.59
C THR A 538 35.45 -26.37 11.24
N ILE A 539 34.22 -25.87 11.05
CA ILE A 539 33.52 -25.86 9.75
C ILE A 539 33.46 -24.42 9.26
N GLY A 540 34.09 -24.16 8.13
CA GLY A 540 34.16 -22.81 7.53
C GLY A 540 32.82 -22.32 6.99
N ASP A 541 32.73 -20.98 6.81
CA ASP A 541 31.53 -20.30 6.36
C ASP A 541 31.02 -20.87 5.03
N GLY A 542 29.70 -20.93 4.88
CA GLY A 542 29.04 -21.37 3.66
C GLY A 542 29.26 -22.84 3.31
N ALA A 543 29.88 -23.65 4.19
CA ALA A 543 30.07 -25.07 3.94
C ALA A 543 28.77 -25.87 4.00
N ILE A 544 28.74 -26.98 3.28
CA ILE A 544 27.62 -27.95 3.32
C ILE A 544 28.16 -29.32 3.74
N ILE A 545 27.56 -29.90 4.75
CA ILE A 545 27.77 -31.29 5.15
C ILE A 545 26.59 -32.11 4.66
N ALA A 546 26.83 -33.07 3.80
CA ALA A 546 25.83 -33.99 3.30
C ALA A 546 25.21 -34.84 4.40
N ALA A 547 23.96 -35.22 4.29
CA ALA A 547 23.25 -36.02 5.28
C ALA A 547 23.98 -37.35 5.57
N GLY A 548 23.96 -37.80 6.86
CA GLY A 548 24.58 -39.04 7.30
C GLY A 548 26.12 -39.03 7.33
N SER A 549 26.77 -37.87 7.21
CA SER A 549 28.23 -37.77 7.18
C SER A 549 28.83 -37.75 8.56
N VAL A 550 30.08 -38.26 8.69
CA VAL A 550 30.86 -38.20 9.95
C VAL A 550 32.06 -37.28 9.75
N VAL A 551 31.99 -36.09 10.33
CA VAL A 551 33.01 -35.05 10.20
C VAL A 551 34.03 -35.21 11.33
N THR A 552 35.25 -35.60 10.97
CA THR A 552 36.36 -35.86 11.93
C THR A 552 37.51 -34.88 11.78
N LYS A 553 37.50 -34.01 10.78
CA LYS A 553 38.51 -33.01 10.46
C LYS A 553 37.86 -31.70 10.04
N ASP A 554 38.63 -30.63 10.09
CA ASP A 554 38.17 -29.31 9.65
C ASP A 554 37.66 -29.30 8.22
N VAL A 555 36.66 -28.47 7.97
CA VAL A 555 35.95 -28.34 6.70
C VAL A 555 36.21 -26.95 6.11
N GLU A 556 36.65 -26.91 4.87
CA GLU A 556 36.94 -25.66 4.17
C GLU A 556 35.63 -24.87 3.91
N ALA A 557 35.76 -23.53 4.00
CA ALA A 557 34.65 -22.63 3.69
C ALA A 557 34.17 -22.81 2.25
N TYR A 558 32.86 -22.69 2.05
CA TYR A 558 32.19 -22.77 0.74
C TYR A 558 32.48 -24.08 -0.02
N CYS A 559 32.69 -25.18 0.72
CA CYS A 559 32.87 -26.50 0.14
C CYS A 559 31.79 -27.47 0.63
N ILE A 560 31.50 -28.46 -0.18
CA ILE A 560 30.58 -29.55 0.13
C ILE A 560 31.37 -30.77 0.54
N TYR A 561 31.09 -31.30 1.70
CA TYR A 561 31.69 -32.50 2.27
C TYR A 561 30.67 -33.59 2.51
N GLY A 562 31.04 -34.86 2.37
CA GLY A 562 30.16 -35.99 2.61
C GLY A 562 30.87 -37.30 2.83
N GLY A 563 30.19 -38.27 3.41
CA GLY A 563 30.67 -39.62 3.66
C GLY A 563 31.18 -39.88 5.09
N THR A 564 31.66 -41.10 5.34
CA THR A 564 32.14 -41.58 6.65
C THR A 564 33.52 -42.23 6.49
N PRO A 565 34.62 -41.52 6.84
CA PRO A 565 34.70 -40.13 7.27
C PRO A 565 34.40 -39.14 6.12
N ALA A 566 33.91 -37.95 6.48
CA ALA A 566 33.54 -36.92 5.49
C ALA A 566 34.79 -36.43 4.73
N LYS A 567 34.66 -36.39 3.40
CA LYS A 567 35.67 -35.88 2.48
C LYS A 567 35.07 -34.80 1.62
N LYS A 568 35.91 -33.91 1.11
CA LYS A 568 35.52 -32.86 0.16
C LYS A 568 35.00 -33.48 -1.13
N ILE A 569 33.78 -33.09 -1.53
CA ILE A 569 33.15 -33.49 -2.77
C ILE A 569 33.43 -32.44 -3.87
N LYS A 570 33.11 -31.16 -3.60
CA LYS A 570 33.32 -30.05 -4.53
C LYS A 570 33.23 -28.69 -3.83
N LYS A 571 33.61 -27.63 -4.55
CA LYS A 571 33.25 -26.25 -4.15
C LYS A 571 31.72 -26.06 -4.28
N ARG A 572 31.14 -25.27 -3.36
CA ARG A 572 29.70 -24.92 -3.38
C ARG A 572 29.38 -23.92 -4.51
N PHE A 573 30.29 -22.97 -4.73
CA PHE A 573 30.14 -21.87 -5.68
C PHE A 573 31.43 -21.71 -6.52
N SER A 574 31.31 -21.07 -7.68
CA SER A 574 32.43 -20.45 -8.37
C SER A 574 33.00 -19.30 -7.54
N ASP A 575 34.19 -18.83 -7.84
CA ASP A 575 34.80 -17.75 -7.08
C ASP A 575 34.01 -16.42 -7.23
N GLU A 576 33.39 -16.15 -8.38
CA GLU A 576 32.51 -15.00 -8.58
C GLU A 576 31.20 -15.11 -7.78
N GLU A 577 30.55 -16.27 -7.83
CA GLU A 577 29.33 -16.53 -7.05
C GLU A 577 29.59 -16.44 -5.56
N ARG A 578 30.74 -16.93 -5.10
CA ARG A 578 31.17 -16.83 -3.71
C ARG A 578 31.30 -15.38 -3.27
N GLN A 579 31.92 -14.49 -4.08
CA GLN A 579 32.04 -13.06 -3.74
C GLN A 579 30.67 -12.38 -3.67
N LYS A 580 29.75 -12.68 -4.60
CA LYS A 580 28.37 -12.20 -4.56
C LYS A 580 27.64 -12.68 -3.30
N HIS A 581 27.84 -13.93 -2.93
CA HIS A 581 27.23 -14.52 -1.73
C HIS A 581 27.76 -13.90 -0.43
N ILE A 582 29.06 -13.69 -0.32
CA ILE A 582 29.69 -12.99 0.81
C ILE A 582 29.19 -11.55 0.94
N ALA A 583 29.06 -10.84 -0.18
CA ALA A 583 28.51 -9.49 -0.19
C ALA A 583 27.05 -9.46 0.29
N MET A 584 26.26 -10.46 -0.10
CA MET A 584 24.88 -10.62 0.34
C MET A 584 24.78 -10.93 1.84
N LEU A 585 25.67 -11.76 2.39
CA LEU A 585 25.66 -12.07 3.83
C LEU A 585 26.01 -10.87 4.72
N LYS A 586 26.72 -9.85 4.20
CA LYS A 586 26.99 -8.59 4.91
C LYS A 586 25.76 -7.71 5.07
N ASP A 587 24.85 -7.73 4.10
CA ASP A 587 23.55 -7.07 4.17
C ASP A 587 22.45 -7.98 3.56
N PRO A 588 22.11 -9.08 4.23
CA PRO A 588 21.13 -10.04 3.71
C PRO A 588 19.74 -9.44 3.55
N TRP A 589 19.47 -8.33 4.22
CA TRP A 589 18.17 -7.65 4.18
C TRP A 589 17.99 -6.79 2.92
N ALA A 590 19.05 -6.44 2.23
CA ALA A 590 18.97 -5.88 0.89
C ALA A 590 18.33 -6.86 -0.13
N VAL A 591 18.48 -8.16 0.11
CA VAL A 591 18.00 -9.24 -0.77
C VAL A 591 16.86 -10.03 -0.14
N ILE A 592 16.94 -10.31 1.16
CA ILE A 592 15.95 -11.14 1.91
C ILE A 592 14.90 -10.23 2.54
N LYS A 593 13.73 -10.15 1.94
CA LYS A 593 12.68 -9.18 2.30
C LYS A 593 11.75 -9.61 3.45
N ASN A 594 11.76 -10.87 3.86
CA ASN A 594 10.99 -11.34 5.03
C ASN A 594 11.59 -12.60 5.67
N PRO A 595 12.57 -12.48 6.56
CA PRO A 595 13.27 -13.62 7.17
C PRO A 595 12.35 -14.53 8.01
N ASN A 596 11.28 -13.98 8.59
CA ASN A 596 10.37 -14.75 9.43
C ASN A 596 9.43 -15.66 8.60
N SER A 597 9.20 -15.38 7.32
CA SER A 597 8.42 -16.24 6.44
C SER A 597 9.19 -17.49 6.01
N LEU A 598 10.51 -17.38 5.86
CA LEU A 598 11.40 -18.48 5.51
C LEU A 598 11.50 -19.54 6.63
N LEU A 599 11.43 -19.11 7.88
CA LEU A 599 11.52 -19.98 9.04
C LEU A 599 10.17 -20.61 9.45
N CYS A 600 9.04 -20.09 8.94
CA CYS A 600 7.69 -20.58 9.24
C CYS A 600 7.18 -21.66 8.27
N GLY A 601 7.85 -21.90 7.15
CA GLY A 601 7.44 -22.82 6.09
C GLY A 601 7.76 -24.28 6.32
N ARG A 602 8.06 -24.73 7.55
CA ARG A 602 8.42 -26.12 7.79
C ARG A 602 7.37 -26.87 8.56
N GLY A 603 6.84 -27.82 7.85
CA GLY A 603 6.41 -29.13 8.36
C GLY A 603 5.20 -29.08 9.27
N ASP A 604 4.04 -28.97 8.68
CA ASP A 604 2.99 -29.92 9.01
C ASP A 604 2.94 -30.95 7.85
N ASP A 605 4.01 -31.73 7.70
CA ASP A 605 3.91 -33.03 7.06
C ASP A 605 3.03 -33.87 8.00
N LYS A 606 1.74 -33.82 7.74
CA LYS A 606 0.84 -34.88 8.14
C LYS A 606 1.07 -36.04 7.17
N ARG A 607 1.90 -36.99 7.57
CA ARG A 607 1.69 -38.39 7.23
C ARG A 607 0.89 -39.04 8.34
#